data_b896c601f72169763c6caa9c310b94c8
#
_entry.id   b896c601f72169763c6caa9c310b94c8
#
_cell.length_a   1.000
_cell.length_b   1.000
_cell.length_c   1.000
_cell.angle_alpha   90.00
_cell.angle_beta   90.00
_cell.angle_gamma   90.00
#
_symmetry.space_group_name_H-M   'P 1'
#
loop_
_entity.id
_entity.type
_entity.pdbx_description
1 polymer ?
#
loop_
_entity_poly.entity_id
_entity_poly.type
_entity_poly.pdbx_seq_one_letter_code
_entity_poly.pdbx_strand_id
1 'polypeptide(L)'
;MGVAWVFETDKSAVSIERAIEGEGGVKGGIFTVDSTPFKPSDNVQGAINHVFILHHSRFPQSTFTIAPNEKQKHCPRAISDRGFDCILAKLSSGLVQDTAGKFEVSGHEYILQDFIIRTGNASMGVISKGVIVEVEYAPSCVASQCAVFFPDHVADKPAVLQKAQPEPYSALDTMHQYLDIFQNMRKKT
;
A
#
# COMPACT_ATOMS: atom_id res chain seq x y z
N MET A 1 -15.38 1.86 -3.11
CA MET A 1 -13.92 1.95 -3.28
C MET A 1 -13.65 1.89 -4.77
N GLY A 2 -12.87 2.84 -5.26
CA GLY A 2 -12.46 2.89 -6.65
C GLY A 2 -11.23 2.04 -6.95
N VAL A 3 -10.76 2.09 -8.18
CA VAL A 3 -9.49 1.48 -8.60
C VAL A 3 -8.36 2.45 -8.29
N ALA A 4 -7.34 1.99 -7.58
CA ALA A 4 -6.18 2.79 -7.23
C ALA A 4 -4.92 2.33 -7.97
N TRP A 5 -4.08 3.30 -8.31
CA TRP A 5 -2.71 3.08 -8.74
C TRP A 5 -1.77 3.74 -7.74
N VAL A 6 -0.86 2.94 -7.18
CA VAL A 6 0.15 3.39 -6.24
C VAL A 6 1.51 3.36 -6.92
N PHE A 7 2.27 4.44 -6.81
CA PHE A 7 3.61 4.53 -7.41
C PHE A 7 4.55 5.43 -6.60
N GLU A 8 5.82 5.18 -6.77
CA GLU A 8 6.90 6.03 -6.24
C GLU A 8 7.24 7.13 -7.24
N THR A 9 7.67 8.29 -6.76
CA THR A 9 8.08 9.42 -7.59
C THR A 9 9.31 10.11 -7.02
N ASP A 10 10.13 10.68 -7.92
CA ASP A 10 11.30 11.48 -7.58
C ASP A 10 10.93 12.94 -7.24
N LYS A 11 9.68 13.35 -7.50
CA LYS A 11 9.20 14.69 -7.14
C LYS A 11 8.96 14.78 -5.64
N SER A 12 9.20 15.96 -5.05
CA SER A 12 8.84 16.20 -3.65
C SER A 12 7.33 16.20 -3.45
N ALA A 13 6.86 15.76 -2.29
CA ALA A 13 5.43 15.77 -1.94
C ALA A 13 4.82 17.18 -2.12
N VAL A 14 5.52 18.23 -1.68
CA VAL A 14 5.09 19.63 -1.84
C VAL A 14 4.91 20.04 -3.30
N SER A 15 5.79 19.55 -4.20
CA SER A 15 5.65 19.86 -5.64
C SER A 15 4.40 19.22 -6.25
N ILE A 16 4.09 17.98 -5.81
CA ILE A 16 2.89 17.27 -6.26
C ILE A 16 1.63 17.93 -5.70
N GLU A 17 1.62 18.28 -4.42
CA GLU A 17 0.51 18.96 -3.76
C GLU A 17 0.17 20.28 -4.48
N ARG A 18 1.19 21.09 -4.79
CA ARG A 18 0.99 22.34 -5.56
C ARG A 18 0.45 22.09 -6.97
N ALA A 19 0.89 21.04 -7.62
CA ALA A 19 0.35 20.69 -8.95
C ALA A 19 -1.11 20.28 -8.87
N ILE A 20 -1.50 19.48 -7.88
CA ILE A 20 -2.90 19.06 -7.66
C ILE A 20 -3.78 20.28 -7.34
N GLU A 21 -3.32 21.17 -6.45
CA GLU A 21 -4.04 22.39 -6.09
C GLU A 21 -4.17 23.33 -7.29
N GLY A 22 -3.13 23.42 -8.13
CA GLY A 22 -3.14 24.22 -9.37
C GLY A 22 -4.17 23.74 -10.39
N GLU A 23 -4.46 22.44 -10.42
CA GLU A 23 -5.53 21.85 -11.26
C GLU A 23 -6.93 21.91 -10.60
N GLY A 24 -7.05 22.56 -9.45
CA GLY A 24 -8.32 22.70 -8.73
C GLY A 24 -8.60 21.59 -7.72
N GLY A 25 -7.61 20.80 -7.36
CA GLY A 25 -7.74 19.81 -6.31
C GLY A 25 -7.99 20.43 -4.94
N VAL A 26 -8.92 19.87 -4.19
CA VAL A 26 -9.29 20.32 -2.85
C VAL A 26 -8.61 19.44 -1.83
N LYS A 27 -7.85 20.05 -0.92
CA LYS A 27 -7.19 19.36 0.18
C LYS A 27 -8.21 18.76 1.13
N GLY A 28 -8.10 17.46 1.38
CA GLY A 28 -8.90 16.69 2.32
C GLY A 28 -8.19 16.49 3.66
N GLY A 29 -8.22 15.28 4.14
CA GLY A 29 -7.64 14.88 5.42
C GLY A 29 -6.16 14.50 5.36
N ILE A 30 -5.67 14.00 6.51
CA ILE A 30 -4.37 13.36 6.63
C ILE A 30 -4.49 11.93 6.09
N PHE A 31 -3.49 11.53 5.35
CA PHE A 31 -3.34 10.19 4.80
C PHE A 31 -2.15 9.50 5.45
N THR A 32 -2.36 8.27 5.87
CA THR A 32 -1.30 7.42 6.41
C THR A 32 -1.46 5.98 5.94
N VAL A 33 -0.32 5.35 5.62
CA VAL A 33 -0.23 3.90 5.40
C VAL A 33 0.98 3.39 6.16
N ASP A 34 0.83 2.29 6.88
CA ASP A 34 1.96 1.62 7.51
C ASP A 34 2.04 0.14 7.13
N SER A 35 3.24 -0.40 7.17
CA SER A 35 3.53 -1.81 6.94
C SER A 35 4.51 -2.31 7.96
N THR A 36 4.09 -3.29 8.74
CA THR A 36 4.91 -3.92 9.77
C THR A 36 5.18 -5.38 9.38
N PRO A 37 6.44 -5.77 9.11
CA PRO A 37 6.78 -7.15 8.86
C PRO A 37 6.87 -7.95 10.16
N PHE A 38 6.40 -9.19 10.08
CA PHE A 38 6.57 -10.21 11.10
C PHE A 38 7.36 -11.38 10.51
N LYS A 39 8.30 -11.90 11.26
CA LYS A 39 9.09 -13.08 10.91
C LYS A 39 8.79 -14.24 11.85
N PRO A 40 8.92 -15.50 11.41
CA PRO A 40 8.83 -16.64 12.31
C PRO A 40 9.84 -16.51 13.44
N SER A 41 9.45 -16.92 14.65
CA SER A 41 10.41 -17.05 15.75
C SER A 41 11.36 -18.23 15.48
N ASP A 42 12.54 -18.20 16.07
CA ASP A 42 13.58 -19.24 15.88
C ASP A 42 13.10 -20.65 16.27
N ASN A 43 12.01 -20.72 17.06
CA ASN A 43 11.41 -21.97 17.50
C ASN A 43 10.41 -22.59 16.50
N VAL A 44 10.04 -21.86 15.42
CA VAL A 44 9.08 -22.31 14.43
C VAL A 44 9.83 -22.89 13.23
N GLN A 45 9.86 -24.22 13.13
CA GLN A 45 10.35 -24.89 11.93
C GLN A 45 9.20 -24.97 10.91
N GLY A 46 9.37 -24.32 9.75
CA GLY A 46 8.39 -24.41 8.67
C GLY A 46 8.61 -23.37 7.56
N ALA A 47 7.86 -23.52 6.49
CA ALA A 47 7.95 -22.68 5.29
C ALA A 47 7.21 -21.34 5.38
N ILE A 48 7.00 -20.80 6.59
CA ILE A 48 6.37 -19.50 6.75
C ILE A 48 7.45 -18.44 6.54
N ASN A 49 7.32 -17.69 5.47
CA ASN A 49 8.15 -16.52 5.21
C ASN A 49 7.63 -15.33 6.05
N HIS A 50 8.13 -14.14 5.75
CA HIS A 50 7.62 -12.92 6.38
C HIS A 50 6.12 -12.75 6.12
N VAL A 51 5.41 -12.29 7.14
CA VAL A 51 4.01 -11.85 7.06
C VAL A 51 4.00 -10.34 7.24
N PHE A 52 3.33 -9.62 6.37
CA PHE A 52 3.23 -8.17 6.43
C PHE A 52 1.84 -7.78 6.89
N ILE A 53 1.80 -6.95 7.90
CA ILE A 53 0.57 -6.33 8.43
C ILE A 53 0.56 -4.90 7.96
N LEU A 54 -0.49 -4.53 7.23
CA LEU A 54 -0.63 -3.19 6.67
C LEU A 54 -1.90 -2.53 7.22
N HIS A 55 -1.82 -1.24 7.40
CA HIS A 55 -2.95 -0.39 7.73
C HIS A 55 -3.00 0.81 6.79
N HIS A 56 -4.20 1.29 6.56
CA HIS A 56 -4.44 2.45 5.72
C HIS A 56 -5.52 3.32 6.37
N SER A 57 -5.29 4.63 6.45
CA SER A 57 -6.21 5.58 7.10
C SER A 57 -7.61 5.58 6.48
N ARG A 58 -7.75 5.21 5.21
CA ARG A 58 -9.05 5.03 4.53
C ARG A 58 -9.89 3.91 5.13
N PHE A 59 -9.24 2.90 5.73
CA PHE A 59 -9.87 1.70 6.30
C PHE A 59 -9.50 1.54 7.79
N PRO A 60 -9.93 2.48 8.66
CA PRO A 60 -9.43 2.57 10.04
C PRO A 60 -9.78 1.36 10.91
N GLN A 61 -10.77 0.58 10.52
CA GLN A 61 -11.21 -0.63 11.24
C GLN A 61 -10.61 -1.92 10.68
N SER A 62 -9.80 -1.83 9.61
CA SER A 62 -9.28 -3.00 8.91
C SER A 62 -7.78 -3.16 9.11
N THR A 63 -7.37 -4.41 9.26
CA THR A 63 -5.99 -4.89 9.22
C THR A 63 -5.83 -5.75 7.99
N PHE A 64 -4.86 -5.44 7.15
CA PHE A 64 -4.54 -6.19 5.93
C PHE A 64 -3.32 -7.07 6.18
N THR A 65 -3.48 -8.37 5.94
CA THR A 65 -2.39 -9.35 6.10
C THR A 65 -1.99 -9.87 4.73
N ILE A 66 -0.71 -9.79 4.41
CA ILE A 66 -0.15 -10.30 3.16
C ILE A 66 1.09 -11.15 3.50
N ALA A 67 1.11 -12.39 3.02
CA ALA A 67 2.21 -13.32 3.22
C ALA A 67 2.81 -13.73 1.85
N PRO A 68 3.74 -12.94 1.28
CA PRO A 68 4.36 -13.26 0.01
C PRO A 68 5.10 -14.59 0.09
N ASN A 69 4.86 -15.46 -0.88
CA ASN A 69 5.57 -16.73 -0.99
C ASN A 69 6.08 -16.89 -2.43
N GLU A 70 7.38 -16.81 -2.60
CA GLU A 70 8.05 -16.95 -3.91
C GLU A 70 7.76 -18.29 -4.60
N LYS A 71 7.42 -19.32 -3.81
CA LYS A 71 7.14 -20.68 -4.31
C LYS A 71 5.68 -20.91 -4.68
N GLN A 72 4.78 -19.99 -4.34
CA GLN A 72 3.34 -20.15 -4.60
C GLN A 72 2.86 -19.11 -5.62
N LYS A 73 2.07 -19.61 -6.59
CA LYS A 73 1.41 -18.74 -7.60
C LYS A 73 0.45 -17.72 -6.98
N HIS A 74 -0.04 -17.97 -5.78
CA HIS A 74 -0.98 -17.12 -5.06
C HIS A 74 -0.35 -16.66 -3.75
N CYS A 75 -0.26 -15.35 -3.56
CA CYS A 75 0.13 -14.73 -2.31
C CYS A 75 -1.04 -14.83 -1.32
N PRO A 76 -0.93 -15.57 -0.19
CA PRO A 76 -1.96 -15.57 0.84
C PRO A 76 -2.19 -14.16 1.36
N ARG A 77 -3.45 -13.72 1.35
CA ARG A 77 -3.85 -12.38 1.77
C ARG A 77 -5.21 -12.43 2.47
N ALA A 78 -5.39 -11.59 3.48
CA ALA A 78 -6.63 -11.53 4.25
C ALA A 78 -6.91 -10.10 4.74
N ILE A 79 -8.19 -9.84 5.00
CA ILE A 79 -8.64 -8.64 5.71
C ILE A 79 -9.26 -9.13 7.03
N SER A 80 -8.88 -8.50 8.11
CA SER A 80 -9.44 -8.72 9.45
C SER A 80 -9.78 -7.37 10.09
N ASP A 81 -10.45 -7.41 11.23
CA ASP A 81 -10.61 -6.23 12.07
C ASP A 81 -9.32 -5.92 12.87
N ARG A 82 -9.29 -4.74 13.49
CA ARG A 82 -8.14 -4.28 14.30
C ARG A 82 -7.88 -5.13 15.55
N GLY A 83 -8.83 -5.96 15.96
CA GLY A 83 -8.63 -6.92 17.05
C GLY A 83 -7.56 -7.96 16.72
N PHE A 84 -7.31 -8.23 15.45
CA PHE A 84 -6.25 -9.12 15.00
C PHE A 84 -4.85 -8.65 15.43
N ASP A 85 -4.61 -7.34 15.47
CA ASP A 85 -3.33 -6.76 15.92
C ASP A 85 -3.03 -7.14 17.37
N CYS A 86 -4.08 -7.18 18.22
CA CYS A 86 -3.96 -7.60 19.61
C CYS A 86 -3.65 -9.10 19.74
N ILE A 87 -4.18 -9.92 18.82
CA ILE A 87 -3.88 -11.35 18.77
C ILE A 87 -2.42 -11.56 18.37
N LEU A 88 -1.96 -10.88 17.34
CA LEU A 88 -0.57 -10.96 16.85
C LEU A 88 0.44 -10.56 17.94
N ALA A 89 0.14 -9.50 18.69
CA ALA A 89 1.00 -9.06 19.80
C ALA A 89 1.16 -10.14 20.90
N LYS A 90 0.17 -11.04 21.04
CA LYS A 90 0.20 -12.16 21.99
C LYS A 90 0.82 -13.44 21.42
N LEU A 91 0.96 -13.55 20.10
CA LEU A 91 1.53 -14.70 19.41
C LEU A 91 3.07 -14.66 19.29
N SER A 92 3.74 -14.00 20.22
CA SER A 92 5.20 -13.80 20.20
C SER A 92 6.02 -15.10 20.18
N SER A 93 5.42 -16.23 20.57
CA SER A 93 6.07 -17.55 20.45
C SER A 93 6.13 -18.06 19.01
N GLY A 94 5.28 -17.56 18.11
CA GLY A 94 5.21 -18.01 16.71
C GLY A 94 5.72 -16.97 15.70
N LEU A 95 5.35 -15.70 15.90
CA LEU A 95 5.71 -14.60 15.03
C LEU A 95 6.31 -13.46 15.84
N VAL A 96 7.43 -12.93 15.37
CA VAL A 96 8.14 -11.81 15.99
C VAL A 96 8.11 -10.62 15.06
N GLN A 97 7.73 -9.47 15.59
CA GLN A 97 7.71 -8.20 14.84
C GLN A 97 9.13 -7.77 14.49
N ASP A 98 9.36 -7.46 13.21
CA ASP A 98 10.59 -6.83 12.73
C ASP A 98 10.39 -5.30 12.69
N THR A 99 10.70 -4.65 13.80
CA THR A 99 10.54 -3.18 13.93
C THR A 99 11.47 -2.39 13.01
N ALA A 100 12.65 -2.94 12.68
CA ALA A 100 13.59 -2.31 11.77
C ALA A 100 13.09 -2.25 10.32
N GLY A 101 12.21 -3.18 9.97
CA GLY A 101 11.61 -3.25 8.65
C GLY A 101 10.29 -2.50 8.51
N LYS A 102 9.82 -1.79 9.53
CA LYS A 102 8.57 -1.05 9.48
C LYS A 102 8.67 0.12 8.49
N PHE A 103 7.71 0.20 7.58
CA PHE A 103 7.50 1.34 6.69
C PHE A 103 6.29 2.15 7.15
N GLU A 104 6.37 3.45 6.91
CA GLU A 104 5.27 4.39 7.14
C GLU A 104 5.26 5.44 6.04
N VAL A 105 4.07 5.73 5.51
CA VAL A 105 3.81 6.84 4.59
C VAL A 105 2.88 7.80 5.30
N SER A 106 3.20 9.08 5.29
CA SER A 106 2.36 10.13 5.86
C SER A 106 2.32 11.34 4.95
N GLY A 107 1.12 11.89 4.76
CA GLY A 107 0.91 13.04 3.89
C GLY A 107 -0.56 13.47 3.87
N HIS A 108 -1.02 13.93 2.70
CA HIS A 108 -2.36 14.49 2.54
C HIS A 108 -3.15 13.81 1.43
N GLU A 109 -4.48 13.82 1.61
CA GLU A 109 -5.46 13.41 0.62
C GLU A 109 -6.02 14.66 -0.07
N TYR A 110 -6.24 14.56 -1.38
CA TYR A 110 -6.85 15.58 -2.22
C TYR A 110 -7.99 14.98 -3.03
N ILE A 111 -9.04 15.78 -3.27
CA ILE A 111 -10.15 15.43 -4.15
C ILE A 111 -10.01 16.29 -5.41
N LEU A 112 -9.86 15.65 -6.56
CA LEU A 112 -9.80 16.29 -7.86
C LEU A 112 -10.81 15.61 -8.80
N GLN A 113 -11.97 16.21 -8.97
CA GLN A 113 -13.09 15.65 -9.74
C GLN A 113 -13.45 14.22 -9.26
N ASP A 114 -13.35 13.22 -10.13
CA ASP A 114 -13.62 11.81 -9.84
C ASP A 114 -12.44 11.07 -9.20
N PHE A 115 -11.32 11.78 -8.98
CA PHE A 115 -10.10 11.18 -8.43
C PHE A 115 -9.90 11.59 -6.96
N ILE A 116 -9.44 10.62 -6.20
CA ILE A 116 -8.88 10.85 -4.86
C ILE A 116 -7.37 10.62 -4.99
N ILE A 117 -6.59 11.66 -4.72
CA ILE A 117 -5.13 11.61 -4.84
C ILE A 117 -4.54 11.74 -3.46
N ARG A 118 -3.68 10.78 -3.09
CA ARG A 118 -2.97 10.77 -1.81
C ARG A 118 -1.49 10.86 -2.09
N THR A 119 -0.81 11.78 -1.44
CA THR A 119 0.64 11.92 -1.56
C THR A 119 1.28 12.04 -0.20
N GLY A 120 2.39 11.34 0.00
CA GLY A 120 3.07 11.33 1.28
C GLY A 120 4.52 10.91 1.20
N ASN A 121 5.27 11.29 2.24
CA ASN A 121 6.65 10.88 2.40
C ASN A 121 6.69 9.47 3.01
N ALA A 122 7.45 8.58 2.36
CA ALA A 122 7.70 7.23 2.85
C ALA A 122 8.98 7.22 3.69
N SER A 123 8.93 6.55 4.83
CA SER A 123 10.06 6.35 5.72
C SER A 123 10.15 4.90 6.19
N MET A 124 11.37 4.46 6.46
CA MET A 124 11.67 3.20 7.16
C MET A 124 12.39 3.55 8.46
N GLY A 125 11.67 3.50 9.58
CA GLY A 125 12.14 4.07 10.83
C GLY A 125 12.36 5.58 10.70
N VAL A 126 13.60 6.02 10.92
CA VAL A 126 14.01 7.45 10.81
C VAL A 126 14.52 7.83 9.41
N ILE A 127 14.64 6.88 8.50
CA ILE A 127 15.24 7.08 7.18
C ILE A 127 14.13 7.40 6.18
N SER A 128 14.20 8.58 5.55
CA SER A 128 13.33 8.92 4.42
C SER A 128 13.71 8.07 3.20
N LYS A 129 12.72 7.47 2.53
CA LYS A 129 12.91 6.57 1.41
C LYS A 129 12.40 7.12 0.08
N GLY A 130 11.53 8.12 0.10
CA GLY A 130 10.98 8.73 -1.11
C GLY A 130 9.56 9.24 -0.92
N VAL A 131 8.90 9.52 -2.02
CA VAL A 131 7.51 10.00 -2.05
C VAL A 131 6.65 8.98 -2.76
N ILE A 132 5.51 8.65 -2.15
CA ILE A 132 4.51 7.76 -2.74
C ILE A 132 3.27 8.57 -3.09
N VAL A 133 2.71 8.26 -4.25
CA VAL A 133 1.44 8.79 -4.72
C VAL A 133 0.48 7.63 -4.95
N GLU A 134 -0.73 7.77 -4.44
CA GLU A 134 -1.87 6.91 -4.75
C GLU A 134 -2.90 7.74 -5.50
N VAL A 135 -3.32 7.27 -6.66
CA VAL A 135 -4.40 7.88 -7.45
C VAL A 135 -5.55 6.88 -7.52
N GLU A 136 -6.66 7.19 -6.87
CA GLU A 136 -7.87 6.37 -6.87
C GLU A 136 -8.91 7.00 -7.80
N TYR A 137 -9.39 6.24 -8.80
CA TYR A 137 -10.58 6.61 -9.58
C TYR A 137 -11.81 6.08 -8.85
N ALA A 138 -12.55 6.98 -8.22
CA ALA A 138 -13.62 6.64 -7.28
C ALA A 138 -14.86 5.96 -7.91
N PRO A 139 -15.29 6.30 -9.17
CA PRO A 139 -16.56 5.81 -9.73
C PRO A 139 -16.60 4.33 -10.10
N SER A 140 -15.47 3.65 -10.26
CA SER A 140 -15.46 2.26 -10.73
C SER A 140 -14.55 1.35 -9.90
N CYS A 141 -15.00 0.12 -9.67
CA CYS A 141 -14.19 -0.97 -9.09
C CYS A 141 -13.68 -1.97 -10.15
N VAL A 142 -13.85 -1.68 -11.44
CA VAL A 142 -13.42 -2.54 -12.54
C VAL A 142 -12.12 -2.01 -13.13
N ALA A 143 -11.00 -2.67 -12.83
CA ALA A 143 -9.67 -2.23 -13.21
C ALA A 143 -9.48 -2.04 -14.73
N SER A 144 -10.07 -2.91 -15.55
CA SER A 144 -9.98 -2.81 -17.01
C SER A 144 -10.64 -1.56 -17.59
N GLN A 145 -11.69 -1.04 -16.94
CA GLN A 145 -12.35 0.20 -17.35
C GLN A 145 -11.55 1.44 -16.95
N CYS A 146 -10.73 1.33 -15.93
CA CYS A 146 -9.93 2.45 -15.40
C CYS A 146 -8.56 2.57 -16.08
N ALA A 147 -8.11 1.56 -16.80
CA ALA A 147 -6.80 1.58 -17.47
C ALA A 147 -6.63 2.76 -18.45
N VAL A 148 -7.73 3.25 -19.01
CA VAL A 148 -7.74 4.42 -19.94
C VAL A 148 -7.39 5.73 -19.22
N PHE A 149 -7.69 5.83 -17.93
CA PHE A 149 -7.45 7.04 -17.15
C PHE A 149 -6.03 7.12 -16.56
N PHE A 150 -5.31 6.01 -16.58
CA PHE A 150 -3.93 5.98 -16.12
C PHE A 150 -2.97 6.03 -17.31
N PRO A 151 -2.19 7.11 -17.47
CA PRO A 151 -1.36 7.33 -18.65
C PRO A 151 -0.32 6.23 -18.84
N ASP A 152 -0.12 5.80 -20.08
CA ASP A 152 0.83 4.73 -20.43
C ASP A 152 2.31 5.09 -20.22
N HIS A 153 2.61 6.40 -20.09
CA HIS A 153 3.96 6.91 -19.91
C HIS A 153 4.44 6.96 -18.45
N VAL A 154 3.57 6.61 -17.50
CA VAL A 154 4.02 6.38 -16.12
C VAL A 154 4.60 4.98 -16.07
N ALA A 155 5.87 4.89 -15.67
CA ALA A 155 6.60 3.63 -15.64
C ALA A 155 5.83 2.55 -14.88
N ASP A 156 5.81 1.37 -15.46
CA ASP A 156 5.39 0.11 -14.83
C ASP A 156 4.00 0.12 -14.15
N LYS A 157 2.94 0.07 -14.98
CA LYS A 157 1.60 -0.23 -14.47
C LYS A 157 1.66 -1.50 -13.61
N PRO A 158 1.11 -1.47 -12.38
CA PRO A 158 1.07 -2.66 -11.53
C PRO A 158 0.35 -3.80 -12.24
N ALA A 159 0.79 -5.04 -11.98
CA ALA A 159 0.28 -6.23 -12.66
C ALA A 159 -1.26 -6.37 -12.56
N VAL A 160 -1.84 -5.87 -11.44
CA VAL A 160 -3.29 -5.85 -11.21
C VAL A 160 -4.04 -4.95 -12.20
N LEU A 161 -3.39 -3.93 -12.75
CA LEU A 161 -3.96 -3.02 -13.76
C LEU A 161 -3.64 -3.41 -15.20
N GLN A 162 -2.71 -4.36 -15.41
CA GLN A 162 -2.30 -4.81 -16.76
C GLN A 162 -3.20 -5.90 -17.34
N LYS A 163 -3.87 -6.68 -16.50
CA LYS A 163 -4.70 -7.82 -16.90
C LYS A 163 -6.13 -7.66 -16.39
N ALA A 164 -7.10 -8.07 -17.22
CA ALA A 164 -8.47 -8.22 -16.76
C ALA A 164 -8.49 -9.19 -15.56
N GLN A 165 -8.93 -8.71 -14.41
CA GLN A 165 -9.11 -9.52 -13.21
C GLN A 165 -10.48 -10.18 -13.25
N PRO A 166 -10.61 -11.46 -12.85
CA PRO A 166 -11.91 -12.12 -12.73
C PRO A 166 -12.76 -11.54 -11.60
N GLU A 167 -12.14 -10.91 -10.62
CA GLU A 167 -12.79 -10.29 -9.47
C GLU A 167 -12.72 -8.76 -9.52
N PRO A 168 -13.67 -8.07 -8.92
CA PRO A 168 -13.60 -6.62 -8.76
C PRO A 168 -12.34 -6.20 -7.97
N TYR A 169 -11.82 -5.03 -8.29
CA TYR A 169 -10.69 -4.44 -7.57
C TYR A 169 -11.04 -4.22 -6.09
N SER A 170 -10.12 -4.55 -5.21
CA SER A 170 -10.32 -4.54 -3.76
C SER A 170 -9.25 -3.74 -3.03
N ALA A 171 -9.50 -3.42 -1.75
CA ALA A 171 -8.50 -2.78 -0.90
C ALA A 171 -7.21 -3.60 -0.76
N LEU A 172 -7.31 -4.93 -0.82
CA LEU A 172 -6.14 -5.81 -0.81
C LEU A 172 -5.23 -5.58 -2.02
N ASP A 173 -5.80 -5.23 -3.18
CA ASP A 173 -5.01 -4.97 -4.38
C ASP A 173 -4.22 -3.65 -4.24
N THR A 174 -4.81 -2.65 -3.58
CA THR A 174 -4.09 -1.42 -3.20
C THR A 174 -2.98 -1.71 -2.20
N MET A 175 -3.27 -2.49 -1.14
CA MET A 175 -2.27 -2.84 -0.13
C MET A 175 -1.13 -3.68 -0.70
N HIS A 176 -1.41 -4.53 -1.69
CA HIS A 176 -0.37 -5.29 -2.38
C HIS A 176 0.58 -4.37 -3.15
N GLN A 177 0.05 -3.35 -3.85
CA GLN A 177 0.88 -2.35 -4.53
C GLN A 177 1.79 -1.59 -3.55
N TYR A 178 1.25 -1.18 -2.38
CA TYR A 178 2.08 -0.57 -1.33
C TYR A 178 3.20 -1.50 -0.88
N LEU A 179 2.88 -2.77 -0.64
CA LEU A 179 3.88 -3.75 -0.20
C LEU A 179 4.99 -3.93 -1.23
N ASP A 180 4.65 -4.03 -2.52
CA ASP A 180 5.63 -4.14 -3.61
C ASP A 180 6.57 -2.94 -3.65
N ILE A 181 6.02 -1.72 -3.50
CA ILE A 181 6.81 -0.48 -3.45
C ILE A 181 7.73 -0.48 -2.22
N PHE A 182 7.22 -0.81 -1.03
CA PHE A 182 8.03 -0.88 0.18
C PHE A 182 9.16 -1.89 0.07
N GLN A 183 8.91 -3.04 -0.53
CA GLN A 183 9.95 -4.05 -0.77
C GLN A 183 11.02 -3.55 -1.75
N ASN A 184 10.64 -2.79 -2.78
CA ASN A 184 11.57 -2.17 -3.72
C ASN A 184 12.37 -1.06 -3.06
N MET A 185 11.74 -0.17 -2.29
CA MET A 185 12.39 0.89 -1.54
C MET A 185 13.38 0.36 -0.47
N ARG A 186 13.10 -0.81 0.10
CA ARG A 186 14.01 -1.48 1.05
C ARG A 186 15.33 -1.87 0.40
N LYS A 187 15.29 -2.26 -0.88
CA LYS A 187 16.49 -2.65 -1.65
C LYS A 187 17.33 -1.46 -2.11
N LYS A 188 16.74 -0.27 -2.15
CA LYS A 188 17.45 0.97 -2.46
C LYS A 188 18.22 1.41 -1.22
N THR A 189 19.54 1.31 -1.28
CA THR A 189 20.50 1.75 -0.24
C THR A 189 20.70 3.24 -0.31
#